data_4e22de0b7d0ad7aeea8a69b79b82c0df
#
_entry.id   4e22de0b7d0ad7aeea8a69b79b82c0df
#
_cell.length_a   1.000
_cell.length_b   1.000
_cell.length_c   1.000
_cell.angle_alpha   90.00
_cell.angle_beta   90.00
_cell.angle_gamma   90.00
#
_symmetry.space_group_name_H-M   'P 1'
#
loop_
_entity.id
_entity.type
_entity.pdbx_description
1 polymer ?
#
loop_
_entity_poly.entity_id
_entity_poly.type
_entity_poly.pdbx_seq_one_letter_code
_entity_poly.pdbx_strand_id
1 'polypeptide(L)'
;MRKRAVLAGALVVTSVVFGLPASGQASSATRWTLTAPGMSVHQGATPEAHIALDRGRLTLSVTRGATTVLEPSALGVETANGDLTSGLAVTGFSQRPIHETYETKVGRRLNHTVDAAETTLNLRGTGGQAFAVVFRVSADGVAYRYVFDTPKWTTVVREASEFAVPQTADSFLLPYDNGRSDYESIHVHRPVAQQDPVEYGYPSLFHVGDSWLTVLESDLNGSYGGSRLKLDAASKRFGLVLPDPAEVAKGPLRTPWRAMIVGDLATVAESTLVTDLASPSKLADTSWIKPGVGAWSWWSDGPSAGSLEKQKQFVDYAAKMGWEYTLVDSGWNASWIPELVKYAADRHVGIWLWADAKITDTDSEREKNFKQYRDWGVVGLKIDFVESDRQDRTRWYDDVLAASAKYHLMLNFHGAPIPRGIERTWPQVMSVEAVKGAEGTKPKPGREPFPIEHYVTLPFTRNLTGSMDFTPVTFSGVRPNSEGGELALAVVYESGVQHFADSVESYQARPVAERLLSHVPTVWDETRLLAGDPGKLAVFARRSGAKWYVGAITAGSATQLDTPLTFLPPGDWLAEIYGDGADGKLVQTTQRVTPGSALSVPVAANGGYSARFCQAPPGATSC
;
A
#
# COMPACT_ATOMS: atom_id res chain seq x y z
N MET A 1 36.09 -10.51 29.21
CA MET A 1 36.03 -11.40 28.04
C MET A 1 34.94 -12.42 28.24
N ARG A 2 33.74 -12.17 27.71
CA ARG A 2 32.61 -13.13 27.69
C ARG A 2 32.37 -13.52 26.24
N LYS A 3 32.63 -14.80 25.93
CA LYS A 3 32.39 -15.40 24.62
C LYS A 3 30.87 -15.49 24.38
N ARG A 4 30.39 -14.85 23.35
CA ARG A 4 29.02 -15.06 22.83
C ARG A 4 29.05 -16.35 22.01
N ALA A 5 28.25 -17.32 22.42
CA ALA A 5 27.96 -18.51 21.62
C ALA A 5 26.98 -18.12 20.50
N VAL A 6 27.40 -18.34 19.27
CA VAL A 6 26.55 -18.28 18.11
C VAL A 6 25.77 -19.61 18.04
N LEU A 7 24.48 -19.59 18.32
CA LEU A 7 23.63 -20.74 18.04
C LEU A 7 23.38 -20.77 16.50
N ALA A 8 24.04 -21.74 15.86
CA ALA A 8 23.68 -22.11 14.49
C ALA A 8 22.35 -22.88 14.52
N GLY A 9 21.28 -22.24 14.05
CA GLY A 9 20.00 -22.88 13.84
C GLY A 9 20.13 -23.95 12.75
N ALA A 10 19.85 -25.20 13.10
CA ALA A 10 19.86 -26.31 12.15
C ALA A 10 18.65 -26.16 11.20
N LEU A 11 18.95 -25.94 9.90
CA LEU A 11 17.97 -26.05 8.81
C LEU A 11 17.57 -27.53 8.68
N VAL A 12 16.33 -27.85 8.95
CA VAL A 12 15.80 -29.19 8.64
C VAL A 12 15.55 -29.24 7.13
N VAL A 13 16.53 -29.76 6.40
CA VAL A 13 16.39 -30.13 4.98
C VAL A 13 15.82 -31.53 4.93
N THR A 14 14.56 -31.65 4.56
CA THR A 14 14.00 -32.96 4.18
C THR A 14 14.53 -33.31 2.79
N SER A 15 15.64 -34.04 2.75
CA SER A 15 16.24 -34.52 1.50
C SER A 15 15.35 -35.58 0.87
N VAL A 16 14.83 -35.29 -0.32
CA VAL A 16 14.22 -36.25 -1.20
C VAL A 16 15.33 -37.00 -1.96
N VAL A 17 15.43 -38.28 -1.77
CA VAL A 17 16.39 -39.16 -2.42
C VAL A 17 16.17 -39.18 -3.92
N PHE A 18 17.19 -38.84 -4.71
CA PHE A 18 17.20 -38.98 -6.15
C PHE A 18 17.36 -40.47 -6.52
N GLY A 19 16.28 -41.08 -7.02
CA GLY A 19 16.34 -42.30 -7.79
C GLY A 19 16.47 -41.98 -9.28
N LEU A 20 17.51 -42.49 -9.96
CA LEU A 20 17.59 -42.45 -11.42
C LEU A 20 16.45 -43.29 -12.03
N PRO A 21 15.69 -42.81 -13.02
CA PRO A 21 14.57 -43.54 -13.55
C PRO A 21 15.04 -44.70 -14.46
N ALA A 22 14.61 -45.90 -14.13
CA ALA A 22 14.57 -47.00 -15.09
C ALA A 22 13.46 -46.74 -16.12
N SER A 23 13.75 -46.98 -17.37
CA SER A 23 12.85 -46.80 -18.52
C SER A 23 11.50 -47.49 -18.31
N GLY A 24 10.41 -46.71 -18.35
CA GLY A 24 9.07 -47.23 -18.54
C GLY A 24 8.03 -47.00 -17.45
N GLN A 25 8.23 -46.09 -16.49
CA GLN A 25 7.19 -45.70 -15.52
C GLN A 25 6.73 -44.28 -15.74
N ALA A 26 5.42 -44.03 -15.53
CA ALA A 26 4.85 -42.69 -15.52
C ALA A 26 5.67 -41.82 -14.57
N SER A 27 6.21 -40.68 -15.05
CA SER A 27 7.06 -39.78 -14.26
C SER A 27 6.27 -39.32 -13.03
N SER A 28 6.74 -39.69 -11.84
CA SER A 28 6.19 -39.17 -10.59
C SER A 28 6.40 -37.64 -10.56
N ALA A 29 5.36 -36.89 -10.16
CA ALA A 29 5.45 -35.44 -10.02
C ALA A 29 6.57 -35.08 -9.04
N THR A 30 7.45 -34.16 -9.43
CA THR A 30 8.45 -33.57 -8.52
C THR A 30 7.78 -32.49 -7.68
N ARG A 31 7.97 -32.52 -6.37
CA ARG A 31 7.30 -31.61 -5.42
C ARG A 31 8.31 -30.97 -4.47
N TRP A 32 8.04 -29.73 -4.10
CA TRP A 32 8.80 -28.96 -3.09
C TRP A 32 7.81 -28.28 -2.16
N THR A 33 8.13 -28.28 -0.86
CA THR A 33 7.45 -27.46 0.14
C THR A 33 8.42 -26.41 0.64
N LEU A 34 8.05 -25.15 0.54
CA LEU A 34 8.85 -24.01 0.98
C LEU A 34 8.17 -23.37 2.19
N THR A 35 8.96 -23.11 3.22
CA THR A 35 8.51 -22.51 4.49
C THR A 35 9.36 -21.31 4.84
N ALA A 36 8.80 -20.39 5.63
CA ALA A 36 9.54 -19.29 6.20
C ALA A 36 10.62 -19.78 7.18
N PRO A 37 11.73 -19.06 7.37
CA PRO A 37 12.66 -19.31 8.47
C PRO A 37 11.92 -19.18 9.81
N GLY A 38 12.13 -20.14 10.72
CA GLY A 38 11.33 -20.33 11.94
C GLY A 38 11.36 -19.19 12.94
N MET A 39 10.60 -18.17 12.70
CA MET A 39 10.18 -17.17 13.69
C MET A 39 8.78 -16.66 13.35
N SER A 40 7.76 -17.21 13.97
CA SER A 40 6.45 -16.57 13.92
C SER A 40 6.43 -15.37 14.87
N VAL A 41 6.21 -14.20 14.34
CA VAL A 41 5.94 -12.99 15.14
C VAL A 41 4.51 -13.01 15.70
N HIS A 42 3.62 -13.80 15.09
CA HIS A 42 2.23 -14.00 15.50
C HIS A 42 2.00 -15.45 15.94
N GLN A 43 1.15 -15.67 16.93
CA GLN A 43 0.78 -16.99 17.48
C GLN A 43 -0.11 -17.82 16.51
N GLY A 44 0.16 -17.77 15.21
CA GLY A 44 -0.60 -18.46 14.18
C GLY A 44 0.29 -19.32 13.28
N ALA A 45 -0.33 -20.22 12.50
CA ALA A 45 0.39 -20.96 11.48
C ALA A 45 0.92 -20.00 10.40
N THR A 46 2.17 -20.18 9.98
CA THR A 46 2.78 -19.45 8.87
C THR A 46 2.36 -20.07 7.53
N PRO A 47 2.41 -19.30 6.42
CA PRO A 47 2.14 -19.85 5.10
C PRO A 47 3.21 -20.84 4.65
N GLU A 48 2.77 -21.88 3.92
CA GLU A 48 3.62 -22.83 3.22
C GLU A 48 3.30 -22.80 1.73
N ALA A 49 4.35 -22.72 0.89
CA ALA A 49 4.21 -22.78 -0.55
C ALA A 49 4.53 -24.20 -1.04
N HIS A 50 3.59 -24.82 -1.73
CA HIS A 50 3.74 -26.15 -2.32
C HIS A 50 3.85 -26.03 -3.83
N ILE A 51 5.02 -26.38 -4.36
CA ILE A 51 5.33 -26.33 -5.78
C ILE A 51 5.33 -27.74 -6.32
N ALA A 52 4.68 -27.95 -7.46
CA ALA A 52 4.69 -29.24 -8.14
C ALA A 52 5.01 -29.07 -9.63
N LEU A 53 5.92 -29.89 -10.14
CA LEU A 53 6.12 -30.08 -11.58
C LEU A 53 5.56 -31.47 -11.95
N ASP A 54 4.40 -31.49 -12.59
CA ASP A 54 3.75 -32.71 -13.07
C ASP A 54 3.59 -32.65 -14.59
N ARG A 55 4.12 -33.69 -15.28
CA ARG A 55 4.10 -33.78 -16.75
C ARG A 55 4.56 -32.51 -17.46
N GLY A 56 5.59 -31.87 -16.91
CA GLY A 56 6.15 -30.65 -17.47
C GLY A 56 5.30 -29.40 -17.24
N ARG A 57 4.31 -29.40 -16.36
CA ARG A 57 3.51 -28.25 -15.94
C ARG A 57 3.84 -27.89 -14.50
N LEU A 58 4.16 -26.61 -14.28
CA LEU A 58 4.48 -26.09 -12.96
C LEU A 58 3.21 -25.50 -12.31
N THR A 59 2.99 -25.85 -11.04
CA THR A 59 1.89 -25.31 -10.24
C THR A 59 2.38 -24.87 -8.86
N LEU A 60 1.67 -23.90 -8.29
CA LEU A 60 1.83 -23.40 -6.92
C LEU A 60 0.51 -23.56 -6.19
N SER A 61 0.54 -24.07 -4.96
CA SER A 61 -0.54 -23.92 -3.98
C SER A 61 0.00 -23.41 -2.67
N VAL A 62 -0.86 -22.76 -1.86
CA VAL A 62 -0.47 -22.19 -0.57
C VAL A 62 -1.42 -22.67 0.51
N THR A 63 -0.85 -23.13 1.63
CA THR A 63 -1.60 -23.49 2.83
C THR A 63 -1.18 -22.63 4.02
N ARG A 64 -2.09 -22.49 4.97
CA ARG A 64 -1.82 -21.97 6.31
C ARG A 64 -2.42 -22.92 7.34
N GLY A 65 -1.57 -23.67 8.04
CA GLY A 65 -2.03 -24.78 8.84
C GLY A 65 -2.79 -25.81 8.02
N ALA A 66 -4.03 -26.12 8.38
CA ALA A 66 -4.89 -27.04 7.64
C ALA A 66 -5.66 -26.38 6.48
N THR A 67 -5.64 -25.06 6.38
CA THR A 67 -6.43 -24.31 5.40
C THR A 67 -5.65 -24.13 4.10
N THR A 68 -6.19 -24.59 2.98
CA THR A 68 -5.68 -24.30 1.64
C THR A 68 -6.25 -22.94 1.21
N VAL A 69 -5.38 -21.89 1.21
CA VAL A 69 -5.80 -20.54 0.83
C VAL A 69 -5.65 -20.27 -0.67
N LEU A 70 -4.75 -21.00 -1.33
CA LEU A 70 -4.60 -21.02 -2.78
C LEU A 70 -4.53 -22.49 -3.24
N GLU A 71 -5.49 -22.92 -4.04
CA GLU A 71 -5.50 -24.23 -4.66
C GLU A 71 -4.42 -24.32 -5.75
N PRO A 72 -4.06 -25.54 -6.26
CA PRO A 72 -3.06 -25.67 -7.31
C PRO A 72 -3.35 -24.76 -8.50
N SER A 73 -2.48 -23.78 -8.69
CA SER A 73 -2.56 -22.68 -9.65
C SER A 73 -1.42 -22.78 -10.66
N ALA A 74 -1.70 -22.63 -11.93
CA ALA A 74 -0.70 -22.75 -12.99
C ALA A 74 0.34 -21.63 -12.91
N LEU A 75 1.60 -21.98 -13.20
CA LEU A 75 2.70 -21.04 -13.41
C LEU A 75 3.31 -21.27 -14.79
N GLY A 76 3.76 -20.18 -15.42
CA GLY A 76 4.45 -20.25 -16.70
C GLY A 76 4.40 -18.93 -17.46
N VAL A 77 5.17 -18.85 -18.53
CA VAL A 77 5.30 -17.64 -19.34
C VAL A 77 5.33 -18.05 -20.81
N GLU A 78 4.59 -17.33 -21.64
CA GLU A 78 4.76 -17.38 -23.08
C GLU A 78 5.64 -16.23 -23.55
N THR A 79 6.66 -16.55 -24.33
CA THR A 79 7.55 -15.55 -24.92
C THR A 79 7.47 -15.64 -26.44
N ALA A 80 7.92 -14.60 -27.14
CA ALA A 80 8.01 -14.64 -28.60
C ALA A 80 8.93 -15.78 -29.12
N ASN A 81 9.78 -16.33 -28.25
CA ASN A 81 10.75 -17.38 -28.61
C ASN A 81 10.32 -18.80 -28.17
N GLY A 82 9.17 -18.94 -27.51
CA GLY A 82 8.65 -20.24 -27.09
C GLY A 82 7.68 -20.20 -25.93
N ASP A 83 6.92 -21.28 -25.83
CA ASP A 83 5.97 -21.53 -24.74
C ASP A 83 6.72 -22.19 -23.57
N LEU A 84 6.70 -21.52 -22.41
CA LEU A 84 7.28 -21.98 -21.15
C LEU A 84 6.17 -22.27 -20.11
N THR A 85 4.99 -22.69 -20.55
CA THR A 85 3.86 -23.07 -19.70
C THR A 85 3.74 -24.60 -19.57
N SER A 86 4.42 -25.35 -20.45
CA SER A 86 4.37 -26.80 -20.51
C SER A 86 5.68 -27.38 -21.04
N GLY A 87 5.85 -28.70 -20.91
CA GLY A 87 7.06 -29.40 -21.35
C GLY A 87 8.32 -28.96 -20.59
N LEU A 88 8.15 -28.42 -19.38
CA LEU A 88 9.23 -27.94 -18.54
C LEU A 88 10.03 -29.06 -17.91
N ALA A 89 11.35 -28.89 -17.85
CA ALA A 89 12.28 -29.74 -17.11
C ALA A 89 13.09 -28.91 -16.13
N VAL A 90 13.30 -29.42 -14.91
CA VAL A 90 14.17 -28.81 -13.91
C VAL A 90 15.62 -28.99 -14.31
N THR A 91 16.40 -27.92 -14.30
CA THR A 91 17.84 -27.93 -14.57
C THR A 91 18.69 -27.57 -13.36
N GLY A 92 18.05 -27.01 -12.32
CA GLY A 92 18.73 -26.67 -11.07
C GLY A 92 17.75 -26.20 -9.99
N PHE A 93 18.20 -26.32 -8.75
CA PHE A 93 17.49 -25.86 -7.56
C PHE A 93 18.51 -25.29 -6.58
N SER A 94 18.20 -24.14 -6.02
CA SER A 94 18.98 -23.55 -4.93
C SER A 94 18.08 -22.83 -3.95
N GLN A 95 18.51 -22.78 -2.69
CA GLN A 95 17.79 -22.09 -1.63
C GLN A 95 18.78 -21.30 -0.77
N ARG A 96 18.36 -20.11 -0.33
CA ARG A 96 19.14 -19.29 0.59
C ARG A 96 18.24 -18.54 1.56
N PRO A 97 18.69 -18.26 2.78
CA PRO A 97 18.01 -17.34 3.66
C PRO A 97 18.20 -15.90 3.17
N ILE A 98 17.17 -15.09 3.37
CA ILE A 98 17.23 -13.64 3.27
C ILE A 98 17.12 -13.10 4.68
N HIS A 99 18.09 -12.27 5.07
CA HIS A 99 18.01 -11.45 6.27
C HIS A 99 18.47 -10.04 5.88
N GLU A 100 17.56 -9.08 5.92
CA GLU A 100 17.81 -7.71 5.50
C GLU A 100 17.15 -6.74 6.48
N THR A 101 17.83 -5.63 6.79
CA THR A 101 17.24 -4.51 7.52
C THR A 101 17.35 -3.25 6.67
N TYR A 102 16.29 -2.44 6.65
CA TYR A 102 16.28 -1.17 5.93
C TYR A 102 15.30 -0.18 6.59
N GLU A 103 15.40 1.08 6.18
CA GLU A 103 14.50 2.14 6.62
C GLU A 103 13.73 2.73 5.43
N THR A 104 12.47 3.09 5.66
CA THR A 104 11.66 3.91 4.75
C THR A 104 11.41 5.29 5.33
N LYS A 105 10.93 6.23 4.50
CA LYS A 105 10.53 7.56 4.97
C LYS A 105 9.04 7.64 5.29
N VAL A 106 8.25 6.73 4.75
CA VAL A 106 6.80 6.67 4.87
C VAL A 106 6.35 5.22 5.08
N GLY A 107 5.08 5.00 5.37
CA GLY A 107 4.50 3.67 5.51
C GLY A 107 4.06 3.34 6.94
N ARG A 108 3.59 2.10 7.12
CA ARG A 108 3.05 1.59 8.40
C ARG A 108 4.11 1.45 9.49
N ARG A 109 5.37 1.33 9.10
CA ARG A 109 6.55 1.35 9.97
C ARG A 109 7.72 1.92 9.19
N LEU A 110 8.66 2.53 9.91
CA LEU A 110 9.86 3.11 9.30
C LEU A 110 11.03 2.12 9.27
N ASN A 111 11.14 1.25 10.27
CA ASN A 111 12.22 0.28 10.38
C ASN A 111 11.73 -1.11 10.01
N HIS A 112 12.38 -1.73 9.05
CA HIS A 112 12.02 -3.02 8.49
C HIS A 112 13.08 -4.08 8.79
N THR A 113 12.62 -5.30 9.05
CA THR A 113 13.43 -6.50 9.11
C THR A 113 12.78 -7.55 8.25
N VAL A 114 13.46 -8.00 7.22
CA VAL A 114 12.99 -9.04 6.30
C VAL A 114 13.68 -10.35 6.66
N ASP A 115 12.90 -11.34 7.06
CA ASP A 115 13.34 -12.70 7.27
C ASP A 115 12.54 -13.62 6.33
N ALA A 116 13.19 -14.16 5.30
CA ALA A 116 12.55 -14.98 4.28
C ALA A 116 13.47 -16.11 3.80
N ALA A 117 12.87 -17.15 3.25
CA ALA A 117 13.55 -18.16 2.45
C ALA A 117 13.35 -17.85 0.96
N GLU A 118 14.45 -17.69 0.22
CA GLU A 118 14.42 -17.52 -1.22
C GLU A 118 14.85 -18.81 -1.91
N THR A 119 14.02 -19.32 -2.81
CA THR A 119 14.26 -20.53 -3.59
C THR A 119 14.27 -20.20 -5.06
N THR A 120 15.31 -20.60 -5.79
CA THR A 120 15.41 -20.47 -7.24
C THR A 120 15.26 -21.85 -7.87
N LEU A 121 14.25 -21.99 -8.72
CA LEU A 121 14.02 -23.16 -9.54
C LEU A 121 14.40 -22.84 -10.98
N ASN A 122 15.52 -23.39 -11.46
CA ASN A 122 15.94 -23.23 -12.85
C ASN A 122 15.23 -24.24 -13.72
N LEU A 123 14.68 -23.78 -14.84
CA LEU A 123 13.82 -24.53 -15.73
C LEU A 123 14.28 -24.39 -17.18
N ARG A 124 13.92 -25.37 -18.01
CA ARG A 124 14.12 -25.34 -19.46
C ARG A 124 12.86 -25.85 -20.15
N GLY A 125 12.40 -25.09 -21.15
CA GLY A 125 11.32 -25.50 -22.04
C GLY A 125 11.79 -26.48 -23.13
N THR A 126 10.85 -27.12 -23.84
CA THR A 126 11.12 -28.06 -24.94
C THR A 126 11.94 -27.45 -26.06
N GLY A 127 11.81 -26.14 -26.34
CA GLY A 127 12.62 -25.39 -27.30
C GLY A 127 14.04 -25.04 -26.82
N GLY A 128 14.46 -25.53 -25.65
CA GLY A 128 15.78 -25.26 -25.08
C GLY A 128 15.93 -23.92 -24.36
N GLN A 129 14.92 -23.06 -24.36
CA GLN A 129 14.95 -21.78 -23.65
C GLN A 129 15.01 -22.02 -22.14
N ALA A 130 15.99 -21.41 -21.48
CA ALA A 130 16.19 -21.44 -20.03
C ALA A 130 15.58 -20.19 -19.36
N PHE A 131 14.99 -20.40 -18.18
CA PHE A 131 14.51 -19.35 -17.28
C PHE A 131 14.50 -19.86 -15.84
N ALA A 132 14.25 -19.00 -14.90
CA ALA A 132 14.05 -19.40 -13.51
C ALA A 132 12.73 -18.87 -12.96
N VAL A 133 12.17 -19.58 -11.98
CA VAL A 133 11.15 -19.06 -11.09
C VAL A 133 11.79 -18.91 -9.71
N VAL A 134 11.75 -17.69 -9.20
CA VAL A 134 12.25 -17.37 -7.86
C VAL A 134 11.06 -17.21 -6.92
N PHE A 135 11.08 -17.96 -5.83
CA PHE A 135 10.06 -17.92 -4.78
C PHE A 135 10.66 -17.28 -3.53
N ARG A 136 9.88 -16.47 -2.82
CA ARG A 136 10.16 -16.05 -1.44
C ARG A 136 9.02 -16.44 -0.53
N VAL A 137 9.36 -16.95 0.65
CA VAL A 137 8.40 -17.28 1.71
C VAL A 137 8.86 -16.62 2.99
N SER A 138 8.00 -15.77 3.55
CA SER A 138 8.16 -15.09 4.84
C SER A 138 7.06 -15.51 5.80
N ALA A 139 7.10 -15.04 7.04
CA ALA A 139 6.09 -15.36 8.05
C ALA A 139 4.68 -14.87 7.69
N ASP A 140 4.58 -13.85 6.83
CA ASP A 140 3.36 -13.16 6.44
C ASP A 140 2.99 -13.35 4.95
N GLY A 141 3.79 -14.12 4.16
CA GLY A 141 3.41 -14.30 2.77
C GLY A 141 4.33 -15.14 1.90
N VAL A 142 3.87 -15.30 0.67
CA VAL A 142 4.53 -16.04 -0.42
C VAL A 142 4.58 -15.14 -1.65
N ALA A 143 5.73 -15.08 -2.29
CA ALA A 143 5.87 -14.37 -3.56
C ALA A 143 6.66 -15.18 -4.57
N TYR A 144 6.41 -14.94 -5.87
CA TYR A 144 7.22 -15.50 -6.94
C TYR A 144 7.39 -14.50 -8.09
N ARG A 145 8.46 -14.69 -8.87
CA ARG A 145 8.68 -13.99 -10.13
C ARG A 145 9.44 -14.83 -11.12
N TYR A 146 9.32 -14.50 -12.40
CA TYR A 146 10.09 -15.11 -13.46
C TYR A 146 11.38 -14.32 -13.71
N VAL A 147 12.46 -15.06 -14.02
CA VAL A 147 13.79 -14.49 -14.27
C VAL A 147 14.34 -15.07 -15.57
N PHE A 148 14.72 -14.19 -16.47
CA PHE A 148 15.40 -14.50 -17.72
C PHE A 148 16.80 -13.87 -17.66
N ASP A 149 17.81 -14.68 -17.41
CA ASP A 149 19.20 -14.24 -17.33
C ASP A 149 19.85 -14.37 -18.72
N THR A 150 19.52 -13.45 -19.58
CA THR A 150 20.03 -13.40 -20.96
C THR A 150 20.46 -11.98 -21.33
N PRO A 151 21.55 -11.78 -22.07
CA PRO A 151 21.95 -10.46 -22.57
C PRO A 151 21.10 -9.99 -23.78
N LYS A 152 20.23 -10.86 -24.31
CA LYS A 152 19.38 -10.60 -25.47
C LYS A 152 18.07 -9.92 -25.05
N TRP A 153 17.25 -9.60 -26.05
CA TRP A 153 15.87 -9.17 -25.82
C TRP A 153 15.01 -10.33 -25.36
N THR A 154 14.19 -10.10 -24.36
CA THR A 154 13.10 -10.98 -23.94
C THR A 154 11.79 -10.27 -24.23
N THR A 155 10.88 -10.97 -24.93
CA THR A 155 9.53 -10.49 -25.21
C THR A 155 8.55 -11.47 -24.57
N VAL A 156 7.89 -11.04 -23.50
CA VAL A 156 6.83 -11.80 -22.82
C VAL A 156 5.51 -11.40 -23.46
N VAL A 157 4.80 -12.38 -24.03
CA VAL A 157 3.48 -12.14 -24.63
C VAL A 157 2.32 -12.49 -23.70
N ARG A 158 2.56 -13.36 -22.71
CA ARG A 158 1.57 -13.72 -21.70
C ARG A 158 2.22 -14.37 -20.47
N GLU A 159 1.73 -14.06 -19.29
CA GLU A 159 1.95 -14.90 -18.12
C GLU A 159 0.76 -15.84 -17.95
N ALA A 160 1.03 -17.14 -17.84
CA ALA A 160 0.03 -18.15 -17.53
C ALA A 160 -0.18 -18.32 -16.02
N SER A 161 0.23 -17.33 -15.26
CA SER A 161 0.02 -17.28 -13.81
C SER A 161 -1.48 -17.24 -13.47
N GLU A 162 -1.90 -18.18 -12.64
CA GLU A 162 -3.27 -18.27 -12.14
C GLU A 162 -3.30 -18.12 -10.61
N PHE A 163 -4.46 -17.75 -10.08
CA PHE A 163 -4.79 -17.77 -8.67
C PHE A 163 -6.15 -18.44 -8.48
N ALA A 164 -6.09 -19.70 -8.09
CA ALA A 164 -7.26 -20.52 -7.81
C ALA A 164 -7.62 -20.40 -6.32
N VAL A 165 -8.40 -19.36 -6.00
CA VAL A 165 -8.94 -19.17 -4.65
C VAL A 165 -10.20 -20.03 -4.50
N PRO A 166 -10.43 -20.68 -3.33
CA PRO A 166 -11.66 -21.43 -3.09
C PRO A 166 -12.91 -20.61 -3.43
N GLN A 167 -13.84 -21.18 -4.19
CA GLN A 167 -15.02 -20.46 -4.67
C GLN A 167 -15.98 -20.01 -3.57
N THR A 168 -15.90 -20.63 -2.40
CA THR A 168 -16.68 -20.26 -1.20
C THR A 168 -16.08 -19.11 -0.41
N ALA A 169 -14.85 -18.70 -0.74
CA ALA A 169 -14.19 -17.59 -0.06
C ALA A 169 -14.92 -16.28 -0.31
N ASP A 170 -15.13 -15.48 0.72
CA ASP A 170 -15.53 -14.10 0.55
C ASP A 170 -14.40 -13.30 -0.11
N SER A 171 -14.75 -12.34 -0.95
CA SER A 171 -13.77 -11.55 -1.68
C SER A 171 -14.15 -10.07 -1.72
N PHE A 172 -13.14 -9.21 -1.61
CA PHE A 172 -13.23 -7.76 -1.75
C PHE A 172 -12.38 -7.37 -2.95
N LEU A 173 -13.01 -7.17 -4.09
CA LEU A 173 -12.34 -6.97 -5.38
C LEU A 173 -12.63 -5.60 -5.95
N LEU A 174 -11.62 -4.97 -6.53
CA LEU A 174 -11.75 -3.68 -7.20
C LEU A 174 -11.97 -3.91 -8.70
N PRO A 175 -13.18 -3.64 -9.27
CA PRO A 175 -13.38 -3.68 -10.71
C PRO A 175 -12.39 -2.72 -11.40
N TYR A 176 -11.68 -3.23 -12.42
CA TYR A 176 -10.65 -2.48 -13.12
C TYR A 176 -11.22 -1.76 -14.33
N ASP A 177 -10.97 -0.45 -14.43
CA ASP A 177 -11.31 0.35 -15.61
C ASP A 177 -10.14 0.35 -16.59
N ASN A 178 -10.30 -0.34 -17.72
CA ASN A 178 -9.31 -0.39 -18.78
C ASN A 178 -9.14 0.92 -19.55
N GLY A 179 -10.10 1.85 -19.44
CA GLY A 179 -10.02 3.17 -20.05
C GLY A 179 -9.14 4.13 -19.26
N ARG A 180 -9.10 3.91 -17.93
CA ARG A 180 -8.36 4.73 -16.97
C ARG A 180 -7.80 3.81 -15.88
N SER A 181 -6.50 3.54 -15.91
CA SER A 181 -5.85 2.73 -14.87
C SER A 181 -5.57 3.56 -13.60
N ASP A 182 -6.57 4.26 -13.10
CA ASP A 182 -6.49 5.16 -11.94
C ASP A 182 -6.91 4.50 -10.63
N TYR A 183 -7.48 3.30 -10.70
CA TYR A 183 -7.96 2.54 -9.55
C TYR A 183 -9.06 3.25 -8.72
N GLU A 184 -9.74 4.23 -9.29
CA GLU A 184 -10.79 5.00 -8.63
C GLU A 184 -12.17 4.32 -8.69
N SER A 185 -12.22 3.03 -8.41
CA SER A 185 -13.45 2.24 -8.31
C SER A 185 -13.79 1.90 -6.87
N ILE A 186 -15.00 1.37 -6.65
CA ILE A 186 -15.46 0.89 -5.34
C ILE A 186 -15.32 -0.63 -5.31
N HIS A 187 -14.77 -1.17 -4.23
CA HIS A 187 -14.64 -2.61 -4.04
C HIS A 187 -16.00 -3.30 -3.99
N VAL A 188 -16.09 -4.46 -4.62
CA VAL A 188 -17.26 -5.34 -4.61
C VAL A 188 -17.01 -6.49 -3.62
N HIS A 189 -17.86 -6.60 -2.62
CA HIS A 189 -17.82 -7.68 -1.63
C HIS A 189 -18.83 -8.77 -1.96
N ARG A 190 -18.34 -9.97 -2.33
CA ARG A 190 -19.14 -11.18 -2.62
C ARG A 190 -18.26 -12.43 -2.52
N PRO A 191 -18.86 -13.64 -2.32
CA PRO A 191 -18.14 -14.90 -2.55
C PRO A 191 -17.57 -14.97 -3.96
N VAL A 192 -16.40 -15.59 -4.12
CA VAL A 192 -15.71 -15.75 -5.43
C VAL A 192 -16.64 -16.34 -6.49
N ALA A 193 -17.44 -17.35 -6.13
CA ALA A 193 -18.41 -17.97 -7.05
C ALA A 193 -19.42 -16.97 -7.65
N GLN A 194 -19.71 -15.87 -6.94
CA GLN A 194 -20.71 -14.85 -7.32
C GLN A 194 -20.09 -13.60 -7.94
N GLN A 195 -18.77 -13.53 -8.05
CA GLN A 195 -18.10 -12.41 -8.69
C GLN A 195 -18.32 -12.41 -10.20
N ASP A 196 -18.40 -11.23 -10.77
CA ASP A 196 -18.56 -11.02 -12.19
C ASP A 196 -17.26 -11.42 -12.94
N PRO A 197 -17.35 -12.01 -14.15
CA PRO A 197 -16.18 -12.43 -14.93
C PRO A 197 -15.53 -11.26 -15.67
N VAL A 198 -15.05 -10.29 -14.92
CA VAL A 198 -14.40 -9.06 -15.41
C VAL A 198 -12.94 -9.00 -14.92
N GLU A 199 -12.26 -7.92 -15.25
CA GLU A 199 -10.92 -7.63 -14.76
C GLU A 199 -10.98 -6.90 -13.41
N TYR A 200 -10.03 -7.23 -12.53
CA TYR A 200 -9.91 -6.68 -11.19
C TYR A 200 -8.50 -6.16 -10.94
N GLY A 201 -8.43 -4.96 -10.36
CA GLY A 201 -7.17 -4.36 -9.91
C GLY A 201 -6.70 -4.95 -8.57
N TYR A 202 -5.43 -4.71 -8.27
CA TYR A 202 -4.85 -5.03 -6.97
C TYR A 202 -5.10 -3.94 -5.92
N PRO A 203 -5.04 -4.31 -4.62
CA PRO A 203 -4.96 -5.67 -4.08
C PRO A 203 -6.33 -6.36 -4.13
N SER A 204 -6.32 -7.67 -4.32
CA SER A 204 -7.51 -8.52 -4.27
C SER A 204 -7.50 -9.29 -2.94
N LEU A 205 -8.45 -8.99 -2.05
CA LEU A 205 -8.54 -9.55 -0.70
C LEU A 205 -9.58 -10.67 -0.63
N PHE A 206 -9.21 -11.79 0.02
CA PHE A 206 -10.05 -12.96 0.18
C PHE A 206 -10.05 -13.46 1.62
N HIS A 207 -11.22 -13.90 2.11
CA HIS A 207 -11.36 -14.59 3.39
C HIS A 207 -11.65 -16.07 3.16
N VAL A 208 -10.70 -16.92 3.54
CA VAL A 208 -10.71 -18.37 3.28
C VAL A 208 -10.65 -19.13 4.61
N GLY A 209 -11.79 -19.59 5.10
CA GLY A 209 -11.87 -20.26 6.40
C GLY A 209 -11.50 -19.33 7.55
N ASP A 210 -10.43 -19.65 8.27
CA ASP A 210 -9.85 -18.82 9.34
C ASP A 210 -8.70 -17.92 8.89
N SER A 211 -8.45 -17.87 7.60
CA SER A 211 -7.28 -17.21 7.01
C SER A 211 -7.70 -16.12 6.03
N TRP A 212 -6.86 -15.11 5.90
CA TRP A 212 -6.96 -14.08 4.88
C TRP A 212 -5.84 -14.24 3.87
N LEU A 213 -6.17 -14.02 2.61
CA LEU A 213 -5.26 -14.00 1.48
C LEU A 213 -5.41 -12.67 0.74
N THR A 214 -4.31 -11.97 0.53
CA THR A 214 -4.30 -10.79 -0.34
C THR A 214 -3.37 -11.04 -1.51
N VAL A 215 -3.90 -11.01 -2.73
CA VAL A 215 -3.11 -11.10 -3.97
C VAL A 215 -2.75 -9.70 -4.44
N LEU A 216 -1.48 -9.48 -4.76
CA LEU A 216 -0.95 -8.17 -5.15
C LEU A 216 0.36 -8.30 -5.95
N GLU A 217 0.93 -7.16 -6.36
CA GLU A 217 2.14 -7.05 -7.14
C GLU A 217 3.15 -6.13 -6.46
N SER A 218 4.46 -6.39 -6.62
CA SER A 218 5.53 -5.52 -6.11
C SER A 218 6.73 -5.45 -7.06
N ASP A 219 7.57 -4.44 -6.87
CA ASP A 219 8.84 -4.23 -7.60
C ASP A 219 8.63 -3.99 -9.10
N LEU A 220 7.60 -3.22 -9.46
CA LEU A 220 7.33 -2.80 -10.83
C LEU A 220 8.31 -1.68 -11.24
N ASN A 221 8.88 -1.80 -12.42
CA ASN A 221 9.77 -0.80 -13.03
C ASN A 221 9.63 -0.81 -14.56
N GLY A 222 10.31 0.08 -15.26
CA GLY A 222 10.20 0.26 -16.71
C GLY A 222 10.54 -0.96 -17.59
N SER A 223 10.99 -2.07 -17.00
CA SER A 223 11.19 -3.31 -17.75
C SER A 223 9.89 -4.10 -17.99
N TYR A 224 8.79 -3.71 -17.34
CA TYR A 224 7.51 -4.45 -17.38
C TYR A 224 6.32 -3.51 -17.17
N GLY A 225 5.13 -3.91 -17.64
CA GLY A 225 3.86 -3.26 -17.33
C GLY A 225 3.21 -3.79 -16.06
N GLY A 226 2.35 -2.99 -15.42
CA GLY A 226 1.56 -3.40 -14.26
C GLY A 226 0.45 -4.38 -14.62
N SER A 227 0.37 -5.52 -13.96
CA SER A 227 -0.65 -6.53 -14.23
C SER A 227 -1.94 -6.32 -13.45
N ARG A 228 -2.97 -7.07 -13.83
CA ARG A 228 -4.26 -7.18 -13.16
C ARG A 228 -4.80 -8.59 -13.25
N LEU A 229 -5.86 -8.90 -12.54
CA LEU A 229 -6.50 -10.22 -12.54
C LEU A 229 -7.75 -10.21 -13.42
N LYS A 230 -8.01 -11.32 -14.10
CA LYS A 230 -9.26 -11.57 -14.83
C LYS A 230 -9.89 -12.85 -14.33
N LEU A 231 -11.15 -12.75 -13.89
CA LEU A 231 -11.91 -13.92 -13.45
C LEU A 231 -12.46 -14.67 -14.67
N ASP A 232 -12.08 -15.93 -14.81
CA ASP A 232 -12.68 -16.81 -15.81
C ASP A 232 -14.09 -17.25 -15.39
N ALA A 233 -15.04 -17.13 -16.30
CA ALA A 233 -16.45 -17.37 -15.99
C ALA A 233 -16.77 -18.82 -15.63
N ALA A 234 -16.07 -19.79 -16.25
CA ALA A 234 -16.37 -21.21 -16.12
C ALA A 234 -15.59 -21.84 -14.93
N SER A 235 -14.29 -21.62 -14.87
CA SER A 235 -13.43 -22.20 -13.85
C SER A 235 -13.43 -21.44 -12.53
N LYS A 236 -13.86 -20.18 -12.53
CA LYS A 236 -13.78 -19.25 -11.39
C LYS A 236 -12.34 -19.10 -10.85
N ARG A 237 -11.36 -19.17 -11.75
CA ARG A 237 -9.95 -18.91 -11.47
C ARG A 237 -9.57 -17.53 -11.96
N PHE A 238 -8.69 -16.86 -11.25
CA PHE A 238 -8.16 -15.58 -11.64
C PHE A 238 -6.88 -15.79 -12.47
N GLY A 239 -6.91 -15.40 -13.74
CA GLY A 239 -5.74 -15.38 -14.62
C GLY A 239 -5.10 -14.00 -14.59
N LEU A 240 -3.77 -13.94 -14.73
CA LEU A 240 -3.04 -12.68 -14.84
C LEU A 240 -3.17 -12.10 -16.25
N VAL A 241 -3.42 -10.79 -16.33
CA VAL A 241 -3.51 -10.03 -17.58
C VAL A 241 -2.47 -8.93 -17.59
N LEU A 242 -1.72 -8.85 -18.68
CA LEU A 242 -0.75 -7.77 -18.93
C LEU A 242 -1.45 -6.59 -19.63
N PRO A 243 -0.98 -5.35 -19.44
CA PRO A 243 -1.61 -4.17 -20.03
C PRO A 243 -1.29 -4.03 -21.53
N ASP A 244 -0.15 -4.56 -21.95
CA ASP A 244 0.34 -4.52 -23.33
C ASP A 244 0.22 -5.88 -24.03
N PRO A 245 0.15 -5.91 -25.37
CA PRO A 245 0.21 -7.17 -26.14
C PRO A 245 1.51 -7.95 -25.92
N ALA A 246 2.56 -7.27 -25.49
CA ALA A 246 3.83 -7.86 -25.10
C ALA A 246 4.66 -6.90 -24.25
N GLU A 247 5.34 -7.45 -23.24
CA GLU A 247 6.34 -6.76 -22.44
C GLU A 247 7.73 -7.02 -23.01
N VAL A 248 8.50 -5.97 -23.24
CA VAL A 248 9.79 -6.06 -23.96
C VAL A 248 10.93 -5.47 -23.12
N ALA A 249 11.91 -6.31 -22.80
CA ALA A 249 13.10 -5.89 -22.06
C ALA A 249 14.39 -6.35 -22.74
N LYS A 250 15.44 -5.52 -22.69
CA LYS A 250 16.79 -5.84 -23.13
C LYS A 250 17.66 -6.23 -21.93
N GLY A 251 18.41 -7.32 -22.08
CA GLY A 251 19.26 -7.82 -21.01
C GLY A 251 18.48 -8.70 -20.01
N PRO A 252 19.01 -8.93 -18.81
CA PRO A 252 18.34 -9.72 -17.80
C PRO A 252 16.98 -9.12 -17.45
N LEU A 253 15.92 -9.93 -17.54
CA LEU A 253 14.56 -9.55 -17.14
C LEU A 253 14.20 -10.25 -15.84
N ARG A 254 13.71 -9.48 -14.89
CA ARG A 254 12.98 -9.94 -13.72
C ARG A 254 11.57 -9.34 -13.79
N THR A 255 10.55 -10.21 -13.84
CA THR A 255 9.16 -9.72 -13.77
C THR A 255 8.90 -9.12 -12.39
N PRO A 256 7.89 -8.27 -12.23
CA PRO A 256 7.42 -7.89 -10.89
C PRO A 256 7.09 -9.14 -10.07
N TRP A 257 7.18 -9.01 -8.74
CA TRP A 257 6.75 -10.07 -7.86
C TRP A 257 5.23 -10.23 -7.90
N ARG A 258 4.78 -11.46 -8.05
CA ARG A 258 3.41 -11.87 -7.77
C ARG A 258 3.38 -12.27 -6.32
N ALA A 259 2.75 -11.47 -5.49
CA ALA A 259 2.83 -11.59 -4.05
C ALA A 259 1.48 -11.94 -3.42
N MET A 260 1.53 -12.69 -2.35
CA MET A 260 0.38 -13.13 -1.57
C MET A 260 0.68 -12.91 -0.10
N ILE A 261 -0.02 -11.97 0.53
CA ILE A 261 -0.01 -11.86 2.00
C ILE A 261 -0.99 -12.90 2.52
N VAL A 262 -0.57 -13.70 3.51
CA VAL A 262 -1.36 -14.80 4.06
C VAL A 262 -1.23 -14.82 5.58
N GLY A 263 -2.36 -14.72 6.28
CA GLY A 263 -2.37 -14.73 7.74
C GLY A 263 -3.77 -14.59 8.31
N ASP A 264 -3.86 -14.20 9.56
CA ASP A 264 -5.06 -13.58 10.11
C ASP A 264 -5.19 -12.13 9.60
N LEU A 265 -6.28 -11.46 9.92
CA LEU A 265 -6.52 -10.10 9.43
C LEU A 265 -5.48 -9.10 9.94
N ALA A 266 -4.96 -9.30 11.17
CA ALA A 266 -3.89 -8.46 11.71
C ALA A 266 -2.59 -8.63 10.91
N THR A 267 -2.20 -9.86 10.60
CA THR A 267 -1.06 -10.15 9.72
C THR A 267 -1.21 -9.44 8.38
N VAL A 268 -2.38 -9.50 7.76
CA VAL A 268 -2.63 -8.81 6.48
C VAL A 268 -2.52 -7.30 6.63
N ALA A 269 -3.18 -6.72 7.63
CA ALA A 269 -3.24 -5.27 7.82
C ALA A 269 -1.89 -4.65 8.22
N GLU A 270 -1.02 -5.43 8.88
CA GLU A 270 0.28 -4.99 9.40
C GLU A 270 1.45 -5.37 8.47
N SER A 271 1.23 -6.23 7.48
CA SER A 271 2.26 -6.72 6.56
C SER A 271 2.93 -5.58 5.79
N THR A 272 4.23 -5.71 5.63
CA THR A 272 5.07 -4.85 4.77
C THR A 272 5.62 -5.60 3.56
N LEU A 273 5.07 -6.77 3.23
CA LEU A 273 5.57 -7.65 2.18
C LEU A 273 5.76 -6.92 0.83
N VAL A 274 4.85 -6.01 0.47
CA VAL A 274 4.96 -5.22 -0.78
C VAL A 274 6.24 -4.41 -0.80
N THR A 275 6.55 -3.71 0.29
CA THR A 275 7.75 -2.89 0.43
C THR A 275 9.00 -3.77 0.60
N ASP A 276 8.88 -4.89 1.33
CA ASP A 276 9.99 -5.83 1.57
C ASP A 276 10.46 -6.55 0.30
N LEU A 277 9.58 -6.74 -0.67
CA LEU A 277 9.89 -7.32 -1.98
C LEU A 277 10.48 -6.32 -2.97
N ALA A 278 10.23 -5.03 -2.78
CA ALA A 278 10.72 -3.98 -3.67
C ALA A 278 12.25 -3.85 -3.64
N SER A 279 12.81 -3.34 -4.72
CA SER A 279 14.24 -3.10 -4.84
C SER A 279 14.74 -2.07 -3.82
N PRO A 280 16.00 -2.18 -3.35
CA PRO A 280 16.59 -1.20 -2.43
C PRO A 280 16.57 0.23 -2.98
N SER A 281 16.68 1.20 -2.07
CA SER A 281 16.72 2.63 -2.42
C SER A 281 17.81 2.92 -3.45
N LYS A 282 17.44 3.69 -4.47
CA LYS A 282 18.36 4.26 -5.47
C LYS A 282 19.00 5.58 -5.03
N LEU A 283 18.59 6.12 -3.86
CA LEU A 283 19.10 7.38 -3.34
C LEU A 283 20.12 7.15 -2.24
N ALA A 284 21.28 7.79 -2.37
CA ALA A 284 22.32 7.81 -1.34
C ALA A 284 22.03 8.84 -0.24
N ASP A 285 21.40 9.97 -0.58
CA ASP A 285 20.98 11.01 0.36
C ASP A 285 19.45 11.16 0.33
N THR A 286 18.84 10.93 1.48
CA THR A 286 17.40 11.08 1.71
C THR A 286 17.09 12.15 2.76
N SER A 287 18.06 12.95 3.17
CA SER A 287 17.92 13.95 4.25
C SER A 287 16.95 15.10 3.92
N TRP A 288 16.77 15.36 2.63
CA TRP A 288 15.86 16.39 2.12
C TRP A 288 14.40 15.92 2.04
N ILE A 289 14.14 14.63 2.17
CA ILE A 289 12.80 14.03 2.11
C ILE A 289 12.17 14.15 3.50
N LYS A 290 11.06 14.87 3.57
CA LYS A 290 10.34 15.13 4.83
C LYS A 290 8.86 14.87 4.63
N PRO A 291 8.31 13.78 5.20
CA PRO A 291 6.86 13.57 5.29
C PRO A 291 6.20 14.69 6.08
N GLY A 292 4.90 14.91 5.86
CA GLY A 292 4.18 15.92 6.59
C GLY A 292 2.73 16.10 6.14
N VAL A 293 2.02 17.01 6.81
CA VAL A 293 0.63 17.37 6.50
C VAL A 293 0.61 18.56 5.55
N GLY A 294 -0.27 18.52 4.55
CA GLY A 294 -0.52 19.60 3.61
C GLY A 294 -1.94 20.16 3.70
N ALA A 295 -2.07 21.48 3.76
CA ALA A 295 -3.34 22.15 3.51
C ALA A 295 -3.62 22.19 2.00
N TRP A 296 -4.84 21.81 1.59
CA TRP A 296 -5.19 21.74 0.17
C TRP A 296 -6.53 22.41 -0.13
N SER A 297 -6.48 23.48 -0.90
CA SER A 297 -7.63 24.38 -1.10
C SER A 297 -8.58 23.96 -2.22
N TRP A 298 -8.12 23.18 -3.19
CA TRP A 298 -8.86 22.93 -4.43
C TRP A 298 -10.17 22.17 -4.20
N TRP A 299 -10.20 21.27 -3.24
CA TRP A 299 -11.40 20.48 -2.95
C TRP A 299 -12.55 21.39 -2.47
N SER A 300 -12.28 22.29 -1.54
CA SER A 300 -13.29 23.20 -0.97
C SER A 300 -13.59 24.41 -1.86
N ASP A 301 -12.59 24.91 -2.60
CA ASP A 301 -12.68 26.06 -3.49
C ASP A 301 -11.74 25.90 -4.69
N GLY A 302 -12.18 25.20 -5.75
CA GLY A 302 -11.36 24.93 -6.94
C GLY A 302 -10.71 26.18 -7.57
N PRO A 303 -11.42 27.31 -7.76
CA PRO A 303 -10.83 28.56 -8.24
C PRO A 303 -9.73 29.15 -7.36
N SER A 304 -9.63 28.78 -6.09
CA SER A 304 -8.64 29.30 -5.14
C SER A 304 -7.19 29.10 -5.61
N ALA A 305 -6.91 28.03 -6.36
CA ALA A 305 -5.59 27.77 -6.92
C ALA A 305 -5.06 28.90 -7.84
N GLY A 306 -5.96 29.68 -8.46
CA GLY A 306 -5.62 30.84 -9.27
C GLY A 306 -5.40 32.14 -8.47
N SER A 307 -5.58 32.15 -7.15
CA SER A 307 -5.54 33.35 -6.31
C SER A 307 -4.40 33.31 -5.30
N LEU A 308 -3.41 34.18 -5.47
CA LEU A 308 -2.31 34.33 -4.52
C LEU A 308 -2.81 34.61 -3.09
N GLU A 309 -3.80 35.49 -2.93
CA GLU A 309 -4.34 35.84 -1.61
C GLU A 309 -5.01 34.66 -0.91
N LYS A 310 -5.76 33.83 -1.67
CA LYS A 310 -6.34 32.61 -1.15
C LYS A 310 -5.24 31.61 -0.72
N GLN A 311 -4.21 31.43 -1.53
CA GLN A 311 -3.10 30.54 -1.18
C GLN A 311 -2.34 31.05 0.06
N LYS A 312 -2.15 32.35 0.24
CA LYS A 312 -1.59 32.93 1.47
C LYS A 312 -2.45 32.61 2.71
N GLN A 313 -3.80 32.62 2.60
CA GLN A 313 -4.68 32.19 3.70
C GLN A 313 -4.44 30.74 4.11
N PHE A 314 -4.28 29.82 3.15
CA PHE A 314 -3.96 28.42 3.43
C PHE A 314 -2.56 28.26 4.03
N VAL A 315 -1.57 29.02 3.57
CA VAL A 315 -0.22 29.07 4.18
C VAL A 315 -0.28 29.55 5.64
N ASP A 316 -1.01 30.64 5.91
CA ASP A 316 -1.17 31.17 7.28
C ASP A 316 -1.86 30.16 8.19
N TYR A 317 -2.84 29.42 7.65
CA TYR A 317 -3.53 28.38 8.39
C TYR A 317 -2.64 27.16 8.63
N ALA A 318 -1.91 26.70 7.63
CA ALA A 318 -0.93 25.61 7.79
C ALA A 318 0.11 25.96 8.87
N ALA A 319 0.65 27.19 8.84
CA ALA A 319 1.57 27.67 9.86
C ALA A 319 0.96 27.70 11.28
N LYS A 320 -0.31 28.18 11.42
CA LYS A 320 -1.06 28.14 12.67
C LYS A 320 -1.20 26.71 13.21
N MET A 321 -1.48 25.75 12.32
CA MET A 321 -1.71 24.35 12.69
C MET A 321 -0.43 23.55 12.90
N GLY A 322 0.74 24.11 12.55
CA GLY A 322 2.01 23.39 12.56
C GLY A 322 2.12 22.37 11.44
N TRP A 323 1.35 22.52 10.36
CA TRP A 323 1.44 21.67 9.17
C TRP A 323 2.60 22.11 8.28
N GLU A 324 3.29 21.12 7.71
CA GLU A 324 4.52 21.34 6.98
C GLU A 324 4.31 21.98 5.61
N TYR A 325 3.11 21.80 5.00
CA TYR A 325 2.93 22.08 3.58
C TYR A 325 1.61 22.78 3.25
N THR A 326 1.63 23.40 2.06
CA THR A 326 0.42 23.80 1.33
C THR A 326 0.57 23.33 -0.12
N LEU A 327 -0.46 22.65 -0.65
CA LEU A 327 -0.53 22.27 -2.05
C LEU A 327 -1.34 23.28 -2.84
N VAL A 328 -0.70 23.90 -3.84
CA VAL A 328 -1.35 24.75 -4.84
C VAL A 328 -1.70 23.89 -6.04
N ASP A 329 -2.99 23.62 -6.21
CA ASP A 329 -3.51 22.71 -7.24
C ASP A 329 -3.65 23.39 -8.62
N SER A 330 -4.24 22.69 -9.58
CA SER A 330 -4.45 23.14 -10.97
C SER A 330 -5.07 24.54 -11.03
N GLY A 331 -4.49 25.40 -11.86
CA GLY A 331 -4.92 26.80 -12.05
C GLY A 331 -3.93 27.86 -11.53
N TRP A 332 -2.82 27.45 -10.91
CA TRP A 332 -1.79 28.38 -10.46
C TRP A 332 -1.10 29.11 -11.63
N ASN A 333 -0.49 30.27 -11.32
CA ASN A 333 0.21 31.07 -12.31
C ASN A 333 1.66 31.32 -11.88
N ALA A 334 2.59 31.06 -12.80
CA ALA A 334 4.03 31.20 -12.59
C ALA A 334 4.48 32.59 -12.12
N SER A 335 3.70 33.66 -12.43
CA SER A 335 4.06 35.03 -12.10
C SER A 335 4.13 35.32 -10.59
N TRP A 336 3.39 34.59 -9.76
CA TRP A 336 3.33 34.82 -8.31
C TRP A 336 3.83 33.63 -7.46
N ILE A 337 4.11 32.47 -8.07
CA ILE A 337 4.64 31.32 -7.30
C ILE A 337 5.89 31.66 -6.49
N PRO A 338 6.92 32.37 -7.05
CA PRO A 338 8.09 32.74 -6.25
C PRO A 338 7.75 33.62 -5.03
N GLU A 339 6.76 34.52 -5.17
CA GLU A 339 6.27 35.34 -4.04
C GLU A 339 5.62 34.44 -2.98
N LEU A 340 4.74 33.52 -3.37
CA LEU A 340 4.09 32.61 -2.45
C LEU A 340 5.09 31.71 -1.73
N VAL A 341 6.07 31.16 -2.45
CA VAL A 341 7.11 30.31 -1.86
C VAL A 341 7.91 31.07 -0.81
N LYS A 342 8.29 32.31 -1.11
CA LYS A 342 8.97 33.16 -0.12
C LYS A 342 8.08 33.43 1.09
N TYR A 343 6.80 33.79 0.86
CA TYR A 343 5.82 34.05 1.91
C TYR A 343 5.63 32.81 2.82
N ALA A 344 5.58 31.63 2.26
CA ALA A 344 5.44 30.37 2.97
C ALA A 344 6.72 30.00 3.76
N ALA A 345 7.90 30.20 3.15
CA ALA A 345 9.19 29.93 3.79
C ALA A 345 9.40 30.80 5.04
N ASP A 346 8.99 32.07 5.00
CA ASP A 346 9.02 33.00 6.16
C ASP A 346 8.12 32.50 7.34
N ARG A 347 7.24 31.50 7.08
CA ARG A 347 6.33 30.86 8.03
C ARG A 347 6.66 29.36 8.28
N HIS A 348 7.77 28.88 7.75
CA HIS A 348 8.20 27.49 7.83
C HIS A 348 7.25 26.50 7.13
N VAL A 349 6.52 26.94 6.11
CA VAL A 349 5.62 26.12 5.29
C VAL A 349 6.24 25.90 3.92
N GLY A 350 6.30 24.65 3.46
CA GLY A 350 6.75 24.31 2.12
C GLY A 350 5.60 24.35 1.11
N ILE A 351 5.90 24.72 -0.14
CA ILE A 351 4.91 24.73 -1.22
C ILE A 351 5.08 23.52 -2.10
N TRP A 352 3.97 22.79 -2.31
CA TRP A 352 3.79 21.80 -3.35
C TRP A 352 3.00 22.40 -4.51
N LEU A 353 3.30 21.96 -5.74
CA LEU A 353 2.56 22.38 -6.93
C LEU A 353 1.94 21.18 -7.65
N TRP A 354 0.75 21.40 -8.15
CA TRP A 354 0.13 20.49 -9.11
C TRP A 354 0.81 20.59 -10.48
N ALA A 355 0.95 19.46 -11.16
CA ALA A 355 1.49 19.35 -12.51
C ALA A 355 0.74 18.26 -13.30
N ASP A 356 0.34 18.55 -14.55
CA ASP A 356 -0.14 17.52 -15.47
C ASP A 356 1.04 16.61 -15.87
N ALA A 357 0.84 15.29 -15.88
CA ALA A 357 1.87 14.32 -16.28
C ALA A 357 2.49 14.64 -17.65
N LYS A 358 1.72 15.22 -18.58
CA LYS A 358 2.16 15.59 -19.93
C LYS A 358 3.33 16.58 -19.95
N ILE A 359 3.44 17.46 -18.94
CA ILE A 359 4.57 18.40 -18.88
C ILE A 359 5.88 17.75 -18.44
N THR A 360 5.89 16.45 -18.24
CA THR A 360 7.04 15.64 -17.81
C THR A 360 7.31 14.46 -18.76
N ASP A 361 6.71 14.43 -19.95
CA ASP A 361 6.81 13.30 -20.88
C ASP A 361 8.21 13.15 -21.48
N THR A 362 8.91 14.24 -21.73
CA THR A 362 10.25 14.22 -22.31
C THR A 362 11.33 14.62 -21.30
N ASP A 363 12.57 14.18 -21.53
CA ASP A 363 13.75 14.59 -20.74
C ASP A 363 13.90 16.12 -20.69
N SER A 364 13.68 16.79 -21.83
CA SER A 364 13.79 18.24 -21.93
C SER A 364 12.75 18.96 -21.07
N GLU A 365 11.51 18.45 -21.03
CA GLU A 365 10.44 18.98 -20.19
C GLU A 365 10.73 18.77 -18.72
N ARG A 366 11.15 17.56 -18.33
CA ARG A 366 11.53 17.24 -16.94
C ARG A 366 12.67 18.15 -16.47
N GLU A 367 13.74 18.27 -17.24
CA GLU A 367 14.88 19.14 -16.90
C GLU A 367 14.46 20.60 -16.76
N LYS A 368 13.70 21.12 -17.70
CA LYS A 368 13.24 22.51 -17.68
C LYS A 368 12.31 22.77 -16.49
N ASN A 369 11.27 21.98 -16.33
CA ASN A 369 10.21 22.24 -15.36
C ASN A 369 10.68 21.95 -13.92
N PHE A 370 11.36 20.83 -13.68
CA PHE A 370 11.83 20.49 -12.33
C PHE A 370 12.92 21.45 -11.84
N LYS A 371 13.84 21.85 -12.75
CA LYS A 371 14.80 22.91 -12.43
C LYS A 371 14.11 24.21 -12.08
N GLN A 372 13.12 24.62 -12.84
CA GLN A 372 12.36 25.86 -12.57
C GLN A 372 11.65 25.81 -11.21
N TYR A 373 10.97 24.69 -10.88
CA TYR A 373 10.28 24.53 -9.61
C TYR A 373 11.27 24.53 -8.44
N ARG A 374 12.39 23.85 -8.59
CA ARG A 374 13.46 23.88 -7.60
C ARG A 374 14.05 25.29 -7.42
N ASP A 375 14.29 26.02 -8.50
CA ASP A 375 14.82 27.39 -8.47
C ASP A 375 13.83 28.34 -7.76
N TRP A 376 12.53 28.10 -7.84
CA TRP A 376 11.52 28.83 -7.08
C TRP A 376 11.49 28.45 -5.60
N GLY A 377 12.05 27.31 -5.21
CA GLY A 377 12.01 26.78 -3.85
C GLY A 377 10.80 25.88 -3.54
N VAL A 378 10.13 25.37 -4.59
CA VAL A 378 9.07 24.35 -4.46
C VAL A 378 9.70 23.06 -3.91
N VAL A 379 9.02 22.38 -2.99
CA VAL A 379 9.54 21.20 -2.29
C VAL A 379 8.95 19.88 -2.77
N GLY A 380 7.84 19.91 -3.49
CA GLY A 380 7.19 18.69 -4.00
C GLY A 380 6.18 18.99 -5.10
N LEU A 381 5.78 17.93 -5.80
CA LEU A 381 4.83 17.97 -6.90
C LEU A 381 3.72 16.94 -6.71
N LYS A 382 2.47 17.36 -6.93
CA LYS A 382 1.34 16.48 -7.24
C LYS A 382 1.31 16.32 -8.76
N ILE A 383 1.72 15.16 -9.26
CA ILE A 383 1.70 14.86 -10.71
C ILE A 383 0.42 14.05 -10.98
N ASP A 384 -0.44 14.60 -11.84
CA ASP A 384 -1.78 14.11 -12.08
C ASP A 384 -1.98 13.60 -13.51
N PHE A 385 -3.02 12.76 -13.73
CA PHE A 385 -3.40 12.17 -15.03
C PHE A 385 -2.35 11.20 -15.59
N VAL A 386 -1.79 10.34 -14.73
CA VAL A 386 -0.86 9.27 -15.14
C VAL A 386 -1.58 8.16 -15.88
N GLU A 387 -2.70 7.70 -15.38
CA GLU A 387 -3.81 6.90 -15.95
C GLU A 387 -3.39 5.67 -16.78
N SER A 388 -2.24 5.03 -16.49
CA SER A 388 -1.78 3.89 -17.28
C SER A 388 -0.84 2.95 -16.51
N ASP A 389 -1.13 1.64 -16.59
CA ASP A 389 -0.27 0.53 -16.14
C ASP A 389 0.67 0.02 -17.24
N ARG A 390 0.65 0.61 -18.45
CA ARG A 390 1.43 0.13 -19.60
C ARG A 390 2.93 0.29 -19.41
N GLN A 391 3.72 -0.52 -20.12
CA GLN A 391 5.17 -0.52 -19.99
C GLN A 391 5.81 0.83 -20.39
N ASP A 392 5.25 1.55 -21.35
CA ASP A 392 5.73 2.89 -21.69
C ASP A 392 5.57 3.87 -20.52
N ARG A 393 4.48 3.77 -19.76
CA ARG A 393 4.23 4.60 -18.58
C ARG A 393 5.09 4.19 -17.38
N THR A 394 5.38 2.91 -17.21
CA THR A 394 6.32 2.48 -16.15
C THR A 394 7.75 2.94 -16.43
N ARG A 395 8.16 3.05 -17.69
CA ARG A 395 9.42 3.71 -18.09
C ARG A 395 9.40 5.20 -17.77
N TRP A 396 8.30 5.87 -18.07
CA TRP A 396 8.11 7.27 -17.70
C TRP A 396 8.25 7.48 -16.17
N TYR A 397 7.71 6.55 -15.34
CA TYR A 397 7.94 6.60 -13.89
C TYR A 397 9.42 6.57 -13.54
N ASP A 398 10.20 5.64 -14.09
CA ASP A 398 11.65 5.57 -13.83
C ASP A 398 12.36 6.89 -14.15
N ASP A 399 12.00 7.53 -15.26
CA ASP A 399 12.57 8.80 -15.70
C ASP A 399 12.17 9.98 -14.81
N VAL A 400 10.89 10.10 -14.48
CA VAL A 400 10.35 11.15 -13.60
C VAL A 400 10.94 11.03 -12.20
N LEU A 401 11.06 9.82 -11.67
CA LEU A 401 11.61 9.54 -10.35
C LEU A 401 13.10 9.89 -10.28
N ALA A 402 13.87 9.55 -11.30
CA ALA A 402 15.26 9.94 -11.39
C ALA A 402 15.44 11.46 -11.50
N ALA A 403 14.63 12.13 -12.31
CA ALA A 403 14.68 13.58 -12.48
C ALA A 403 14.24 14.31 -11.20
N SER A 404 13.15 13.89 -10.53
CA SER A 404 12.69 14.50 -9.29
C SER A 404 13.73 14.38 -8.17
N ALA A 405 14.39 13.23 -8.06
CA ALA A 405 15.47 13.02 -7.10
C ALA A 405 16.66 13.97 -7.36
N LYS A 406 17.05 14.17 -8.64
CA LYS A 406 18.09 15.11 -9.03
C LYS A 406 17.81 16.54 -8.57
N TYR A 407 16.55 16.95 -8.59
CA TYR A 407 16.12 18.30 -8.21
C TYR A 407 15.57 18.38 -6.77
N HIS A 408 15.65 17.31 -5.99
CA HIS A 408 15.14 17.22 -4.63
C HIS A 408 13.66 17.64 -4.52
N LEU A 409 12.82 17.10 -5.40
CA LEU A 409 11.38 17.29 -5.39
C LEU A 409 10.70 16.02 -4.89
N MET A 410 9.94 16.10 -3.81
CA MET A 410 9.07 15.02 -3.34
C MET A 410 7.88 14.87 -4.29
N LEU A 411 7.31 13.67 -4.36
CA LEU A 411 6.24 13.36 -5.32
C LEU A 411 4.99 12.79 -4.63
N ASN A 412 3.85 13.21 -5.16
CA ASN A 412 2.54 12.61 -4.97
C ASN A 412 1.93 12.39 -6.36
N PHE A 413 1.50 11.16 -6.66
CA PHE A 413 0.89 10.84 -7.96
C PHE A 413 -0.63 10.73 -7.81
N HIS A 414 -1.36 11.38 -8.74
CA HIS A 414 -2.82 11.35 -8.85
C HIS A 414 -3.26 10.84 -10.22
N GLY A 415 -4.54 10.39 -10.32
CA GLY A 415 -5.02 9.68 -11.50
C GLY A 415 -4.04 8.58 -11.88
N ALA A 416 -3.57 7.80 -10.94
CA ALA A 416 -2.37 6.97 -11.05
C ALA A 416 -2.61 5.52 -10.63
N PRO A 417 -1.85 4.54 -11.16
CA PRO A 417 -1.83 3.18 -10.63
C PRO A 417 -1.28 3.10 -9.21
N ILE A 418 -1.58 1.99 -8.51
CA ILE A 418 -1.10 1.71 -7.15
C ILE A 418 0.43 1.70 -7.03
N PRO A 419 0.99 2.01 -5.84
CA PRO A 419 2.45 2.26 -5.68
C PRO A 419 3.35 1.02 -5.77
N ARG A 420 2.91 -0.19 -5.43
CA ARG A 420 3.66 -1.45 -5.56
C ARG A 420 5.04 -1.47 -4.88
N GLY A 421 5.19 -0.76 -3.74
CA GLY A 421 6.44 -0.68 -2.97
C GLY A 421 7.46 0.33 -3.52
N ILE A 422 7.05 1.23 -4.40
CA ILE A 422 7.90 2.26 -5.05
C ILE A 422 8.62 3.14 -4.02
N GLU A 423 8.00 3.39 -2.86
CA GLU A 423 8.52 4.23 -1.78
C GLU A 423 9.81 3.69 -1.13
N ARG A 424 10.10 2.40 -1.25
CA ARG A 424 11.39 1.83 -0.85
C ARG A 424 12.49 2.17 -1.85
N THR A 425 12.21 2.00 -3.14
CA THR A 425 13.18 2.22 -4.21
C THR A 425 13.41 3.70 -4.47
N TRP A 426 12.36 4.50 -4.32
CA TRP A 426 12.33 5.93 -4.53
C TRP A 426 11.69 6.65 -3.33
N PRO A 427 12.44 6.86 -2.24
CA PRO A 427 11.93 7.39 -0.98
C PRO A 427 11.26 8.76 -1.05
N GLN A 428 11.44 9.53 -2.13
CA GLN A 428 10.77 10.81 -2.36
C GLN A 428 9.31 10.67 -2.81
N VAL A 429 8.82 9.46 -3.13
CA VAL A 429 7.39 9.23 -3.35
C VAL A 429 6.70 9.19 -1.99
N MET A 430 5.98 10.26 -1.69
CA MET A 430 5.33 10.44 -0.39
C MET A 430 3.96 9.77 -0.33
N SER A 431 3.23 9.80 -1.43
CA SER A 431 1.88 9.24 -1.51
C SER A 431 1.45 9.03 -2.95
N VAL A 432 0.44 8.19 -3.15
CA VAL A 432 -0.21 7.96 -4.43
C VAL A 432 -1.72 7.93 -4.20
N GLU A 433 -2.52 8.52 -5.06
CA GLU A 433 -3.98 8.44 -4.96
C GLU A 433 -4.47 7.00 -5.19
N ALA A 434 -4.62 6.57 -6.43
CA ALA A 434 -5.08 5.23 -6.82
C ALA A 434 -6.28 4.73 -5.99
N VAL A 435 -7.24 5.58 -5.74
CA VAL A 435 -8.40 5.32 -4.88
C VAL A 435 -9.54 6.27 -5.23
N LYS A 436 -10.77 5.81 -5.13
CA LYS A 436 -11.93 6.70 -5.14
C LYS A 436 -11.99 7.46 -3.80
N GLY A 437 -11.25 8.57 -3.74
CA GLY A 437 -11.02 9.38 -2.54
C GLY A 437 -12.05 10.49 -2.32
N ALA A 438 -11.74 11.39 -1.39
CA ALA A 438 -12.64 12.49 -1.02
C ALA A 438 -12.90 13.49 -2.16
N GLU A 439 -12.12 13.52 -3.23
CA GLU A 439 -12.46 14.31 -4.43
C GLU A 439 -13.85 13.96 -4.96
N GLY A 440 -14.24 12.71 -4.87
CA GLY A 440 -15.59 12.26 -5.19
C GLY A 440 -16.67 12.72 -4.22
N THR A 441 -16.35 13.24 -3.04
CA THR A 441 -17.31 13.74 -2.03
C THR A 441 -17.47 15.27 -2.05
N LYS A 442 -16.79 15.97 -2.95
CA LYS A 442 -16.89 17.43 -3.13
C LYS A 442 -18.36 17.84 -3.25
N PRO A 443 -18.82 18.86 -2.51
CA PRO A 443 -20.21 19.27 -2.55
C PRO A 443 -20.66 19.64 -3.97
N LYS A 444 -21.70 18.96 -4.45
CA LYS A 444 -22.28 19.18 -5.77
C LYS A 444 -23.76 18.78 -5.74
N PRO A 445 -24.69 19.59 -6.31
CA PRO A 445 -26.10 19.23 -6.39
C PRO A 445 -26.31 17.83 -7.01
N GLY A 446 -27.10 16.97 -6.34
CA GLY A 446 -27.41 15.61 -6.76
C GLY A 446 -26.28 14.59 -6.60
N ARG A 447 -25.19 14.93 -5.91
CA ARG A 447 -24.14 13.96 -5.55
C ARG A 447 -24.58 13.17 -4.33
N GLU A 448 -24.52 11.84 -4.45
CA GLU A 448 -24.74 10.93 -3.35
C GLU A 448 -23.39 10.59 -2.66
N PRO A 449 -23.39 10.31 -1.34
CA PRO A 449 -22.21 9.85 -0.66
C PRO A 449 -21.79 8.45 -1.16
N PHE A 450 -20.51 8.14 -1.06
CA PHE A 450 -20.05 6.75 -1.27
C PHE A 450 -20.64 5.83 -0.20
N PRO A 451 -20.79 4.53 -0.48
CA PRO A 451 -21.10 3.55 0.56
C PRO A 451 -20.05 3.62 1.68
N ILE A 452 -20.50 3.59 2.93
CA ILE A 452 -19.57 3.66 4.09
C ILE A 452 -18.63 2.45 4.11
N GLU A 453 -19.08 1.31 3.59
CA GLU A 453 -18.30 0.08 3.46
C GLU A 453 -17.02 0.31 2.64
N HIS A 454 -17.05 1.22 1.67
CA HIS A 454 -15.86 1.60 0.91
C HIS A 454 -14.77 2.15 1.84
N TYR A 455 -15.12 3.11 2.70
CA TYR A 455 -14.18 3.72 3.66
C TYR A 455 -13.55 2.66 4.58
N VAL A 456 -14.36 1.70 5.05
CA VAL A 456 -13.91 0.68 6.01
C VAL A 456 -13.19 -0.49 5.33
N THR A 457 -13.30 -0.62 4.00
CA THR A 457 -12.56 -1.62 3.20
C THR A 457 -11.14 -1.17 2.87
N LEU A 458 -10.92 0.12 2.64
CA LEU A 458 -9.64 0.68 2.17
C LEU A 458 -8.42 0.36 3.04
N PRO A 459 -8.49 0.34 4.39
CA PRO A 459 -7.36 -0.04 5.25
C PRO A 459 -6.86 -1.46 5.01
N PHE A 460 -7.74 -2.36 4.55
CA PHE A 460 -7.48 -3.79 4.29
C PHE A 460 -7.23 -4.11 2.82
N THR A 461 -7.30 -3.11 1.95
CA THR A 461 -7.09 -3.23 0.51
C THR A 461 -6.12 -2.18 0.03
N ARG A 462 -6.58 -1.06 -0.57
CA ARG A 462 -5.74 -0.05 -1.23
C ARG A 462 -4.55 0.41 -0.35
N ASN A 463 -4.78 0.66 0.91
CA ASN A 463 -3.70 1.13 1.79
C ASN A 463 -2.65 0.04 2.08
N LEU A 464 -2.88 -1.25 1.73
CA LEU A 464 -1.87 -2.31 1.82
C LEU A 464 -0.72 -2.13 0.81
N THR A 465 -0.94 -1.46 -0.30
CA THR A 465 0.05 -1.32 -1.37
C THR A 465 1.02 -0.17 -1.18
N GLY A 466 0.83 0.65 -0.15
CA GLY A 466 1.64 1.83 0.19
C GLY A 466 0.78 3.04 0.55
N SER A 467 1.43 4.16 0.83
CA SER A 467 0.81 5.43 1.22
C SER A 467 -0.30 5.85 0.27
N MET A 468 -1.45 6.27 0.83
CA MET A 468 -2.68 6.56 0.10
C MET A 468 -3.11 8.01 0.29
N ASP A 469 -3.14 8.80 -0.77
CA ASP A 469 -3.69 10.15 -0.74
C ASP A 469 -5.21 10.16 -0.97
N PHE A 470 -5.96 9.78 0.05
CA PHE A 470 -7.43 9.82 0.06
C PHE A 470 -7.96 11.26 0.13
N THR A 471 -7.13 12.23 0.50
CA THR A 471 -7.48 13.63 0.78
C THR A 471 -8.58 13.78 1.84
N PRO A 472 -8.42 13.19 3.05
CA PRO A 472 -9.48 13.06 4.05
C PRO A 472 -9.77 14.35 4.81
N VAL A 473 -10.69 14.23 5.80
CA VAL A 473 -11.10 15.27 6.75
C VAL A 473 -11.87 16.40 6.06
N THR A 474 -12.88 15.98 5.29
CA THR A 474 -13.78 16.85 4.50
C THR A 474 -15.14 16.99 5.20
N PHE A 475 -15.20 17.73 6.30
CA PHE A 475 -16.43 17.91 7.11
C PHE A 475 -17.59 18.54 6.33
N SER A 476 -17.29 19.43 5.37
CA SER A 476 -18.30 20.07 4.51
C SER A 476 -18.71 19.22 3.30
N GLY A 477 -18.11 18.05 3.10
CA GLY A 477 -18.37 17.15 1.97
C GLY A 477 -19.70 16.39 2.06
N VAL A 478 -20.08 15.79 0.94
CA VAL A 478 -21.17 14.81 0.88
C VAL A 478 -20.59 13.46 1.30
N ARG A 479 -20.67 13.15 2.58
CA ARG A 479 -20.02 12.00 3.20
C ARG A 479 -21.02 11.07 3.91
N PRO A 480 -20.75 9.75 3.98
CA PRO A 480 -21.63 8.79 4.63
C PRO A 480 -21.40 8.69 6.15
N ASN A 481 -20.27 9.18 6.65
CA ASN A 481 -19.81 9.01 8.02
C ASN A 481 -20.11 10.24 8.90
N SER A 482 -20.05 10.03 10.22
CA SER A 482 -20.13 11.12 11.21
C SER A 482 -18.89 12.01 11.22
N GLU A 483 -18.91 13.13 11.95
CA GLU A 483 -17.73 13.99 12.12
C GLU A 483 -16.59 13.25 12.86
N GLY A 484 -16.91 12.40 13.86
CA GLY A 484 -15.93 11.56 14.55
C GLY A 484 -15.32 10.51 13.63
N GLY A 485 -16.13 9.89 12.76
CA GLY A 485 -15.65 8.97 11.73
C GLY A 485 -14.77 9.64 10.69
N GLU A 486 -15.13 10.85 10.24
CA GLU A 486 -14.32 11.62 9.29
C GLU A 486 -12.97 12.04 9.88
N LEU A 487 -12.97 12.52 11.12
CA LEU A 487 -11.75 12.90 11.83
C LEU A 487 -10.82 11.70 12.04
N ALA A 488 -11.40 10.50 12.25
CA ALA A 488 -10.62 9.28 12.46
C ALA A 488 -9.82 8.84 11.22
N LEU A 489 -10.21 9.27 10.01
CA LEU A 489 -9.48 8.95 8.79
C LEU A 489 -8.04 9.48 8.82
N ALA A 490 -7.78 10.59 9.53
CA ALA A 490 -6.43 11.13 9.72
C ALA A 490 -5.46 10.16 10.43
N VAL A 491 -5.99 9.16 11.16
CA VAL A 491 -5.20 8.12 11.84
C VAL A 491 -5.34 6.77 11.16
N VAL A 492 -6.54 6.41 10.66
CA VAL A 492 -6.81 5.12 10.04
C VAL A 492 -6.08 4.97 8.70
N TYR A 493 -6.08 6.02 7.88
CA TYR A 493 -5.37 6.01 6.59
C TYR A 493 -3.91 6.43 6.77
N GLU A 494 -3.02 5.67 6.19
CA GLU A 494 -1.60 5.99 6.16
C GLU A 494 -1.27 6.73 4.86
N SER A 495 -0.57 7.85 4.99
CA SER A 495 -0.06 8.64 3.88
C SER A 495 1.17 9.43 4.31
N GLY A 496 2.25 9.38 3.54
CA GLY A 496 3.48 10.11 3.88
C GLY A 496 3.38 11.62 3.67
N VAL A 497 2.56 12.08 2.72
CA VAL A 497 2.02 13.43 2.66
C VAL A 497 0.51 13.33 2.72
N GLN A 498 -0.08 13.85 3.78
CA GLN A 498 -1.53 13.78 3.99
C GLN A 498 -2.14 15.15 3.71
N HIS A 499 -2.89 15.25 2.62
CA HIS A 499 -3.59 16.48 2.27
C HIS A 499 -4.94 16.56 2.97
N PHE A 500 -5.11 17.53 3.86
CA PHE A 500 -6.41 17.84 4.44
C PHE A 500 -7.15 18.82 3.54
N ALA A 501 -8.34 18.42 3.08
CA ALA A 501 -8.95 18.98 1.89
C ALA A 501 -10.04 20.04 2.14
N ASP A 502 -10.48 20.25 3.38
CA ASP A 502 -11.57 21.18 3.67
C ASP A 502 -11.09 22.65 3.73
N SER A 503 -12.03 23.58 3.80
CA SER A 503 -11.75 25.01 3.92
C SER A 503 -11.21 25.37 5.31
N VAL A 504 -10.46 26.46 5.38
CA VAL A 504 -9.97 27.03 6.64
C VAL A 504 -11.12 27.31 7.59
N GLU A 505 -12.22 27.85 7.09
CA GLU A 505 -13.42 28.18 7.87
C GLU A 505 -14.09 26.93 8.45
N SER A 506 -14.12 25.84 7.68
CA SER A 506 -14.67 24.56 8.13
C SER A 506 -13.89 23.98 9.31
N TYR A 507 -12.57 24.03 9.26
CA TYR A 507 -11.71 23.60 10.37
C TYR A 507 -11.83 24.52 11.58
N GLN A 508 -11.80 25.86 11.38
CA GLN A 508 -11.93 26.84 12.47
C GLN A 508 -13.27 26.75 13.21
N ALA A 509 -14.32 26.34 12.51
CA ALA A 509 -15.62 26.05 13.14
C ALA A 509 -15.59 24.81 14.05
N ARG A 510 -14.50 24.02 14.02
CA ARG A 510 -14.34 22.75 14.75
C ARG A 510 -13.04 22.70 15.57
N PRO A 511 -12.94 23.50 16.66
CA PRO A 511 -11.70 23.58 17.45
C PRO A 511 -11.28 22.24 18.06
N VAL A 512 -12.21 21.32 18.25
CA VAL A 512 -11.91 19.94 18.67
C VAL A 512 -11.15 19.17 17.59
N ALA A 513 -11.52 19.33 16.32
CA ALA A 513 -10.78 18.75 15.20
C ALA A 513 -9.39 19.39 15.06
N GLU A 514 -9.29 20.74 15.09
CA GLU A 514 -8.01 21.45 15.05
C GLU A 514 -7.03 20.90 16.10
N ARG A 515 -7.51 20.60 17.31
CA ARG A 515 -6.67 20.09 18.39
C ARG A 515 -6.04 18.72 18.07
N LEU A 516 -6.74 17.79 17.45
CA LEU A 516 -6.15 16.54 16.99
C LEU A 516 -5.24 16.78 15.79
N LEU A 517 -5.74 17.48 14.77
CA LEU A 517 -5.06 17.65 13.48
C LEU A 517 -3.75 18.42 13.58
N SER A 518 -3.57 19.26 14.62
CA SER A 518 -2.27 19.91 14.89
C SER A 518 -1.23 18.98 15.53
N HIS A 519 -1.57 17.71 15.79
CA HIS A 519 -0.68 16.78 16.48
C HIS A 519 -0.57 15.39 15.79
N VAL A 520 -1.48 15.06 14.87
CA VAL A 520 -1.44 13.78 14.18
C VAL A 520 -0.23 13.76 13.22
N PRO A 521 0.67 12.76 13.34
CA PRO A 521 1.80 12.65 12.43
C PRO A 521 1.39 11.90 11.15
N THR A 522 2.23 11.97 10.12
CA THR A 522 2.07 11.23 8.87
C THR A 522 2.98 10.00 8.80
N VAL A 523 3.90 9.84 9.73
CA VAL A 523 4.84 8.72 9.79
C VAL A 523 4.70 7.93 11.07
N TRP A 524 4.85 6.60 10.93
CA TRP A 524 4.55 5.66 11.99
C TRP A 524 5.69 4.68 12.23
N ASP A 525 6.19 4.63 13.47
CA ASP A 525 7.19 3.64 13.87
C ASP A 525 6.59 2.22 13.94
N GLU A 526 5.29 2.15 14.23
CA GLU A 526 4.57 0.90 14.42
C GLU A 526 3.08 1.07 14.13
N THR A 527 2.48 0.06 13.52
CA THR A 527 1.03 -0.03 13.28
C THR A 527 0.54 -1.38 13.78
N ARG A 528 -0.59 -1.41 14.49
CA ARG A 528 -1.27 -2.63 14.94
C ARG A 528 -2.75 -2.55 14.62
N LEU A 529 -3.31 -3.62 14.11
CA LEU A 529 -4.75 -3.81 14.02
C LEU A 529 -5.29 -4.30 15.38
N LEU A 530 -6.15 -3.51 16.01
CA LEU A 530 -6.76 -3.87 17.29
C LEU A 530 -8.07 -4.62 17.11
N ALA A 531 -8.86 -4.24 16.11
CA ALA A 531 -10.07 -4.92 15.68
C ALA A 531 -10.35 -4.61 14.22
N GLY A 532 -10.91 -5.57 13.47
CA GLY A 532 -11.19 -5.37 12.05
C GLY A 532 -12.21 -6.35 11.50
N ASP A 533 -13.02 -5.86 10.58
CA ASP A 533 -13.91 -6.61 9.68
C ASP A 533 -14.07 -5.74 8.42
N PRO A 534 -13.41 -6.09 7.30
CA PRO A 534 -13.42 -5.27 6.09
C PRO A 534 -14.85 -4.91 5.67
N GLY A 535 -15.09 -3.61 5.43
CA GLY A 535 -16.41 -3.07 5.15
C GLY A 535 -17.29 -2.79 6.37
N LYS A 536 -16.89 -3.16 7.60
CA LYS A 536 -17.69 -2.94 8.80
C LYS A 536 -16.96 -2.24 9.94
N LEU A 537 -15.70 -2.61 10.18
CA LEU A 537 -14.92 -2.12 11.32
C LEU A 537 -13.44 -2.06 10.98
N ALA A 538 -12.79 -0.96 11.33
CA ALA A 538 -11.33 -0.84 11.32
C ALA A 538 -10.87 -0.03 12.54
N VAL A 539 -10.07 -0.64 13.41
CA VAL A 539 -9.50 -0.01 14.61
C VAL A 539 -7.99 -0.24 14.60
N PHE A 540 -7.23 0.83 14.41
CA PHE A 540 -5.77 0.78 14.36
C PHE A 540 -5.15 1.56 15.51
N ALA A 541 -4.11 0.99 16.12
CA ALA A 541 -3.18 1.71 16.96
C ALA A 541 -1.89 1.98 16.18
N ARG A 542 -1.40 3.21 16.24
CA ARG A 542 -0.19 3.65 15.55
C ARG A 542 0.72 4.40 16.50
N ARG A 543 2.03 4.13 16.45
CA ARG A 543 3.02 4.81 17.29
C ARG A 543 3.87 5.76 16.45
N SER A 544 4.11 6.95 17.01
CA SER A 544 5.10 7.88 16.49
C SER A 544 5.89 8.45 17.67
N GLY A 545 7.17 8.14 17.74
CA GLY A 545 8.02 8.43 18.89
C GLY A 545 7.50 7.78 20.17
N ALA A 546 7.28 8.58 21.19
CA ALA A 546 6.74 8.15 22.49
C ALA A 546 5.20 8.18 22.58
N LYS A 547 4.52 8.63 21.53
CA LYS A 547 3.06 8.79 21.53
C LYS A 547 2.41 7.66 20.73
N TRP A 548 1.20 7.28 21.17
CA TRP A 548 0.33 6.39 20.45
C TRP A 548 -0.94 7.12 19.99
N TYR A 549 -1.49 6.66 18.90
CA TYR A 549 -2.74 7.16 18.32
C TYR A 549 -3.63 5.96 18.00
N VAL A 550 -4.91 6.08 18.28
CA VAL A 550 -5.92 5.12 17.82
C VAL A 550 -6.86 5.84 16.88
N GLY A 551 -7.16 5.20 15.76
CA GLY A 551 -8.23 5.60 14.85
C GLY A 551 -9.21 4.44 14.70
N ALA A 552 -10.49 4.71 14.81
CA ALA A 552 -11.56 3.73 14.67
C ALA A 552 -12.65 4.26 13.75
N ILE A 553 -13.06 3.46 12.77
CA ILE A 553 -14.19 3.75 11.87
C ILE A 553 -15.11 2.55 11.79
N THR A 554 -16.42 2.80 11.71
CA THR A 554 -17.46 1.77 11.63
C THR A 554 -18.43 2.02 10.49
N ALA A 555 -19.01 0.93 9.97
CA ALA A 555 -20.19 0.96 9.11
C ALA A 555 -21.38 0.31 9.84
N GLY A 556 -22.53 0.95 9.79
CA GLY A 556 -23.77 0.46 10.39
C GLY A 556 -24.28 1.29 11.57
N SER A 557 -25.03 0.65 12.47
CA SER A 557 -25.71 1.34 13.58
C SER A 557 -24.75 1.89 14.63
N ALA A 558 -25.20 2.90 15.38
CA ALA A 558 -24.48 3.39 16.55
C ALA A 558 -24.18 2.25 17.55
N THR A 559 -22.98 2.25 18.09
CA THR A 559 -22.50 1.18 18.98
C THR A 559 -21.50 1.69 20.00
N GLN A 560 -21.16 0.84 20.96
CA GLN A 560 -20.05 1.02 21.87
C GLN A 560 -18.85 0.25 21.36
N LEU A 561 -17.71 0.93 21.18
CA LEU A 561 -16.45 0.28 20.84
C LEU A 561 -15.56 0.13 22.07
N ASP A 562 -15.26 -1.12 22.41
CA ASP A 562 -14.31 -1.47 23.46
C ASP A 562 -12.96 -1.81 22.83
N THR A 563 -11.98 -0.92 23.00
CA THR A 563 -10.65 -1.03 22.40
C THR A 563 -9.63 -1.45 23.45
N PRO A 564 -9.06 -2.66 23.37
CA PRO A 564 -8.00 -3.10 24.29
C PRO A 564 -6.76 -2.20 24.18
N LEU A 565 -6.19 -1.81 25.32
CA LEU A 565 -5.00 -0.96 25.36
C LEU A 565 -3.69 -1.74 25.57
N THR A 566 -3.66 -3.02 25.22
CA THR A 566 -2.50 -3.92 25.36
C THR A 566 -1.29 -3.52 24.51
N PHE A 567 -1.47 -2.61 23.55
CA PHE A 567 -0.39 -2.04 22.75
C PHE A 567 0.44 -1.00 23.52
N LEU A 568 -0.09 -0.41 24.60
CA LEU A 568 0.64 0.57 25.40
C LEU A 568 1.74 -0.10 26.22
N PRO A 569 2.94 0.49 26.28
CA PRO A 569 3.97 0.08 27.23
C PRO A 569 3.51 0.22 28.70
N PRO A 570 4.15 -0.50 29.65
CA PRO A 570 3.86 -0.34 31.07
C PRO A 570 3.94 1.12 31.55
N GLY A 571 3.01 1.52 32.39
CA GLY A 571 2.94 2.87 32.97
C GLY A 571 1.53 3.44 32.95
N ASP A 572 1.42 4.67 33.46
CA ASP A 572 0.18 5.45 33.44
C ASP A 572 0.14 6.30 32.19
N TRP A 573 -1.00 6.31 31.53
CA TRP A 573 -1.22 7.04 30.29
C TRP A 573 -2.42 7.97 30.41
N LEU A 574 -2.37 9.10 29.68
CA LEU A 574 -3.54 9.90 29.34
C LEU A 574 -4.02 9.53 27.96
N ALA A 575 -5.32 9.34 27.82
CA ALA A 575 -6.02 9.23 26.54
C ALA A 575 -6.85 10.49 26.32
N GLU A 576 -6.50 11.27 25.30
CA GLU A 576 -7.37 12.34 24.77
C GLU A 576 -8.19 11.72 23.61
N ILE A 577 -9.50 11.68 23.78
CA ILE A 577 -10.44 10.99 22.89
C ILE A 577 -11.26 12.04 22.17
N TYR A 578 -11.39 11.88 20.83
CA TYR A 578 -12.09 12.77 19.92
C TYR A 578 -13.16 11.97 19.19
N GLY A 579 -14.42 12.27 19.41
CA GLY A 579 -15.54 11.52 18.83
C GLY A 579 -16.81 12.36 18.74
N ASP A 580 -17.91 11.71 18.39
CA ASP A 580 -19.20 12.37 18.26
C ASP A 580 -19.87 12.57 19.63
N GLY A 581 -20.31 13.80 19.91
CA GLY A 581 -21.19 14.11 21.02
C GLY A 581 -22.64 13.78 20.71
N ALA A 582 -23.51 13.88 21.72
CA ALA A 582 -24.94 13.58 21.60
C ALA A 582 -25.68 14.50 20.61
N ASP A 583 -25.15 15.68 20.33
CA ASP A 583 -25.67 16.63 19.36
C ASP A 583 -25.08 16.44 17.95
N GLY A 584 -24.29 15.37 17.74
CA GLY A 584 -23.61 15.06 16.47
C GLY A 584 -22.38 15.93 16.20
N LYS A 585 -21.98 16.80 17.13
CA LYS A 585 -20.75 17.59 17.00
C LYS A 585 -19.58 16.89 17.66
N LEU A 586 -18.37 17.21 17.24
CA LEU A 586 -17.16 16.70 17.84
C LEU A 586 -17.01 17.14 19.31
N VAL A 587 -16.71 16.16 20.16
CA VAL A 587 -16.34 16.38 21.56
C VAL A 587 -14.97 15.79 21.85
N GLN A 588 -14.27 16.39 22.81
CA GLN A 588 -13.04 15.84 23.37
C GLN A 588 -13.27 15.47 24.83
N THR A 589 -12.85 14.26 25.18
CA THR A 589 -12.77 13.81 26.58
C THR A 589 -11.35 13.37 26.90
N THR A 590 -10.98 13.37 28.18
CA THR A 590 -9.66 12.92 28.64
C THR A 590 -9.83 11.98 29.80
N GLN A 591 -9.13 10.84 29.78
CA GLN A 591 -9.13 9.89 30.89
C GLN A 591 -7.74 9.27 31.12
N ARG A 592 -7.48 8.86 32.37
CA ARG A 592 -6.31 8.07 32.71
C ARG A 592 -6.58 6.60 32.40
N VAL A 593 -5.59 5.96 31.78
CA VAL A 593 -5.69 4.56 31.36
C VAL A 593 -4.38 3.82 31.64
N THR A 594 -4.46 2.51 31.66
CA THR A 594 -3.30 1.61 31.80
C THR A 594 -3.33 0.54 30.70
N PRO A 595 -2.22 -0.14 30.41
CA PRO A 595 -2.17 -1.20 29.38
C PRO A 595 -3.16 -2.35 29.59
N GLY A 596 -3.59 -2.61 30.84
CA GLY A 596 -4.57 -3.67 31.18
C GLY A 596 -6.03 -3.25 31.05
N SER A 597 -6.30 -1.98 30.73
CA SER A 597 -7.66 -1.46 30.55
C SER A 597 -8.13 -1.53 29.10
N ALA A 598 -9.43 -1.28 28.90
CA ALA A 598 -10.02 -1.04 27.58
C ALA A 598 -10.53 0.40 27.51
N LEU A 599 -10.44 1.01 26.34
CA LEU A 599 -11.05 2.29 26.04
C LEU A 599 -12.44 2.01 25.47
N SER A 600 -13.47 2.45 26.21
CA SER A 600 -14.88 2.24 25.84
C SER A 600 -15.46 3.55 25.32
N VAL A 601 -15.72 3.65 24.00
CA VAL A 601 -16.14 4.88 23.33
C VAL A 601 -17.47 4.65 22.61
N PRO A 602 -18.51 5.45 22.88
CA PRO A 602 -19.72 5.43 22.07
C PRO A 602 -19.42 6.05 20.70
N VAL A 603 -19.86 5.40 19.64
CA VAL A 603 -19.75 5.89 18.26
C VAL A 603 -21.12 5.99 17.62
N ALA A 604 -21.35 7.04 16.85
CA ALA A 604 -22.56 7.26 16.08
C ALA A 604 -22.73 6.18 14.99
N ALA A 605 -23.90 6.14 14.35
CA ALA A 605 -24.08 5.33 13.14
C ALA A 605 -23.09 5.78 12.05
N ASN A 606 -22.43 4.84 11.39
CA ASN A 606 -21.34 5.09 10.45
C ASN A 606 -20.26 6.01 11.04
N GLY A 607 -20.01 5.90 12.33
CA GLY A 607 -19.17 6.80 13.08
C GLY A 607 -17.75 6.29 13.29
N GLY A 608 -17.10 6.94 14.24
CA GLY A 608 -15.75 6.58 14.63
C GLY A 608 -15.21 7.50 15.72
N TYR A 609 -13.98 7.26 16.11
CA TYR A 609 -13.27 8.13 17.04
C TYR A 609 -11.76 8.09 16.76
N SER A 610 -11.08 9.13 17.23
CA SER A 610 -9.63 9.13 17.36
C SER A 610 -9.24 9.26 18.84
N ALA A 611 -8.09 8.71 19.21
CA ALA A 611 -7.50 8.96 20.52
C ALA A 611 -5.99 9.17 20.41
N ARG A 612 -5.47 10.11 21.19
CA ARG A 612 -4.03 10.34 21.37
C ARG A 612 -3.63 9.94 22.77
N PHE A 613 -2.55 9.18 22.89
CA PHE A 613 -2.03 8.69 24.16
C PHE A 613 -0.63 9.24 24.41
N CYS A 614 -0.43 9.76 25.62
CA CYS A 614 0.89 10.14 26.11
C CYS A 614 1.12 9.61 27.52
N GLN A 615 2.38 9.35 27.88
CA GLN A 615 2.72 9.02 29.26
C GLN A 615 2.34 10.15 30.20
N ALA A 616 1.69 9.83 31.29
CA ALA A 616 1.11 10.79 32.21
C ALA A 616 1.83 10.83 33.56
N PRO A 617 2.67 11.83 33.84
CA PRO A 617 3.15 12.07 35.20
C PRO A 617 1.98 12.37 36.14
N PRO A 618 2.13 12.15 37.46
CA PRO A 618 1.10 12.49 38.44
C PRO A 618 0.63 13.94 38.28
N GLY A 619 -0.69 14.14 38.24
CA GLY A 619 -1.31 15.46 38.09
C GLY A 619 -1.48 15.97 36.65
N ALA A 620 -0.94 15.31 35.62
CA ALA A 620 -1.19 15.71 34.22
C ALA A 620 -2.67 15.54 33.85
N THR A 621 -3.24 16.53 33.15
CA THR A 621 -4.65 16.59 32.70
C THR A 621 -4.79 16.65 31.18
N SER A 622 -3.69 16.81 30.44
CA SER A 622 -3.65 16.87 28.98
C SER A 622 -2.35 16.30 28.45
N CYS A 623 -2.35 15.82 27.26
CA CYS A 623 -1.14 15.48 26.52
C CYS A 623 -0.43 16.72 25.98
#